data_aad30761e0ab431db2ac0ce02f6e5e3f
#
_entry.id   aad30761e0ab431db2ac0ce02f6e5e3f
#
_cell.length_a   1.000
_cell.length_b   1.000
_cell.length_c   1.000
_cell.angle_alpha   90.00
_cell.angle_beta   90.00
_cell.angle_gamma   90.00
#
_symmetry.space_group_name_H-M   'P 1'
#
loop_
_entity.id
_entity.type
_entity.pdbx_description
1 polymer ?
#
loop_
_entity_poly.entity_id
_entity_poly.type
_entity_poly.pdbx_seq_one_letter_code
_entity_poly.pdbx_strand_id
1 'polypeptide(L)'
;STPIKSSAASDVYKRQGFLEIETPMLTKSTPEGARDYLVPSRVHPGKFYALPQSPQLFKQMLMCSGYDRYMQIARCFRDEDLRADRQPEFTQIDMELSFVDVDDVIDVNERLLAYLFKEVLDVDVKLPIQRMTWQEAMDRFGSDKPDLRFGMELQNVSDIVKDCGFGVFTGALENGGSVRGINAKGQGSMPRKKIDALVDFAKGYGAKGLAYIAIHEDGSYKSSFAKFMTEDQMNALVKAMDGEAGDLLLFAADRNKIVWNVLGALRVELADQMGLLDKSDYKFLWVTEFPQFEWSDEEERYVAMHHPFTMPMDEDLDMLETNPGAVRAKAYDIVLNGTEIGGGSVRIHQADVQLS
;
A
#
# COMPACT_ATOMS: atom_id res chain seq x y z
N SER A 1 15.43 -9.75 -24.30
CA SER A 1 14.56 -8.60 -23.94
C SER A 1 15.01 -7.86 -22.68
N THR A 2 15.65 -8.54 -21.71
CA THR A 2 16.12 -7.92 -20.46
C THR A 2 17.23 -6.86 -20.68
N PRO A 3 18.23 -7.05 -21.54
CA PRO A 3 19.26 -6.05 -21.77
C PRO A 3 18.75 -4.71 -22.32
N ILE A 4 17.71 -4.74 -23.17
CA ILE A 4 17.15 -3.52 -23.78
C ILE A 4 16.42 -2.67 -22.73
N LYS A 5 15.67 -3.31 -21.82
CA LYS A 5 14.95 -2.61 -20.73
C LYS A 5 15.90 -1.96 -19.74
N SER A 6 16.96 -2.66 -19.38
CA SER A 6 18.02 -2.17 -18.50
C SER A 6 18.77 -0.99 -19.14
N SER A 7 19.12 -1.09 -20.43
CA SER A 7 19.77 -0.03 -21.19
C SER A 7 18.91 1.23 -21.29
N ALA A 8 17.61 1.09 -21.54
CA ALA A 8 16.70 2.23 -21.63
C ALA A 8 16.59 2.99 -20.28
N ALA A 9 16.48 2.28 -19.17
CA ALA A 9 16.48 2.90 -17.85
C ALA A 9 17.79 3.66 -17.58
N SER A 10 18.92 3.02 -17.85
CA SER A 10 20.24 3.60 -17.69
C SER A 10 20.41 4.89 -18.51
N ASP A 11 19.92 4.92 -19.74
CA ASP A 11 20.01 6.09 -20.62
C ASP A 11 19.21 7.29 -20.07
N VAL A 12 18.02 7.06 -19.52
CA VAL A 12 17.21 8.14 -18.94
C VAL A 12 17.92 8.78 -17.75
N TYR A 13 18.50 7.97 -16.87
CA TYR A 13 19.21 8.49 -15.70
C TYR A 13 20.52 9.17 -16.05
N LYS A 14 21.30 8.61 -16.98
CA LYS A 14 22.56 9.24 -17.44
C LYS A 14 22.35 10.63 -18.03
N ARG A 15 21.27 10.83 -18.79
CA ARG A 15 20.90 12.16 -19.32
C ARG A 15 20.54 13.18 -18.24
N GLN A 16 20.24 12.72 -17.03
CA GLN A 16 19.92 13.55 -15.87
C GLN A 16 21.08 13.67 -14.88
N GLY A 17 22.28 13.27 -15.26
CA GLY A 17 23.50 13.39 -14.46
C GLY A 17 23.70 12.30 -13.42
N PHE A 18 22.99 11.16 -13.52
CA PHE A 18 23.24 10.02 -12.66
C PHE A 18 24.50 9.26 -13.07
N LEU A 19 25.26 8.83 -12.08
CA LEU A 19 26.38 7.91 -12.24
C LEU A 19 25.90 6.49 -11.94
N GLU A 20 26.14 5.59 -12.87
CA GLU A 20 25.87 4.16 -12.72
C GLU A 20 27.06 3.50 -12.02
N ILE A 21 26.83 2.96 -10.83
CA ILE A 21 27.87 2.39 -9.96
C ILE A 21 27.42 1.03 -9.48
N GLU A 22 28.27 0.01 -9.68
CA GLU A 22 28.08 -1.32 -9.12
C GLU A 22 28.68 -1.41 -7.70
N THR A 23 27.97 -2.10 -6.79
CA THR A 23 28.39 -2.29 -5.42
C THR A 23 28.60 -3.77 -5.10
N PRO A 24 29.42 -4.12 -4.08
CA PRO A 24 29.70 -5.51 -3.74
C PRO A 24 28.45 -6.30 -3.32
N MET A 25 28.41 -7.59 -3.70
CA MET A 25 27.36 -8.53 -3.31
C MET A 25 27.67 -9.23 -1.99
N LEU A 26 28.94 -9.51 -1.69
CA LEU A 26 29.36 -10.08 -0.41
C LEU A 26 29.60 -8.94 0.58
N THR A 27 28.70 -8.76 1.52
CA THR A 27 28.70 -7.66 2.46
C THR A 27 28.54 -8.13 3.90
N LYS A 28 28.55 -7.19 4.82
CA LYS A 28 28.15 -7.41 6.20
C LYS A 28 26.63 -7.29 6.32
N SER A 29 26.03 -8.08 7.20
CA SER A 29 24.60 -7.93 7.55
C SER A 29 24.28 -6.51 8.00
N THR A 30 23.17 -5.98 7.51
CA THR A 30 22.65 -4.65 7.85
C THR A 30 21.17 -4.76 8.27
N PRO A 31 20.68 -3.91 9.19
CA PRO A 31 19.30 -3.97 9.66
C PRO A 31 18.34 -3.30 8.64
N GLU A 32 17.86 -4.05 7.67
CA GLU A 32 16.98 -3.56 6.60
C GLU A 32 15.56 -4.16 6.61
N GLY A 33 15.15 -4.80 7.72
CA GLY A 33 13.78 -5.28 7.91
C GLY A 33 13.51 -6.73 7.50
N ALA A 34 14.14 -7.26 6.46
CA ALA A 34 14.07 -8.68 6.09
C ALA A 34 15.22 -9.49 6.73
N ARG A 35 15.13 -10.82 6.62
CA ARG A 35 16.24 -11.70 6.99
C ARG A 35 17.25 -11.77 5.84
N ASP A 36 18.53 -11.86 6.21
CA ASP A 36 19.62 -11.98 5.25
C ASP A 36 19.82 -13.42 4.79
N TYR A 37 20.20 -13.60 3.53
CA TYR A 37 20.84 -14.83 3.07
C TYR A 37 22.33 -14.79 3.42
N LEU A 38 22.84 -15.86 4.04
CA LEU A 38 24.19 -15.94 4.52
C LEU A 38 25.07 -16.83 3.64
N VAL A 39 26.31 -16.38 3.41
CA VAL A 39 27.35 -17.13 2.70
C VAL A 39 28.48 -17.44 3.67
N PRO A 40 28.78 -18.72 3.98
CA PRO A 40 29.86 -19.06 4.88
C PRO A 40 31.23 -18.60 4.37
N SER A 41 32.05 -18.04 5.25
CA SER A 41 33.44 -17.71 4.93
C SER A 41 34.33 -18.94 5.01
N ARG A 42 35.02 -19.30 3.93
CA ARG A 42 36.00 -20.37 3.92
C ARG A 42 37.27 -19.99 4.71
N VAL A 43 37.63 -18.69 4.68
CA VAL A 43 38.86 -18.17 5.28
C VAL A 43 38.72 -17.99 6.80
N HIS A 44 37.51 -17.66 7.26
CA HIS A 44 37.20 -17.39 8.66
C HIS A 44 36.08 -18.32 9.15
N PRO A 45 36.42 -19.50 9.70
CA PRO A 45 35.43 -20.45 10.21
C PRO A 45 34.48 -19.79 11.23
N GLY A 46 33.19 -20.08 11.10
CA GLY A 46 32.16 -19.50 11.97
C GLY A 46 31.76 -18.07 11.65
N LYS A 47 32.34 -17.47 10.60
CA LYS A 47 31.91 -16.14 10.08
C LYS A 47 31.22 -16.28 8.74
N PHE A 48 30.34 -15.30 8.46
CA PHE A 48 29.47 -15.29 7.28
C PHE A 48 29.49 -13.92 6.62
N TYR A 49 29.37 -13.93 5.29
CA TYR A 49 28.94 -12.78 4.53
C TYR A 49 27.42 -12.78 4.46
N ALA A 50 26.80 -11.63 4.28
CA ALA A 50 25.39 -11.48 3.94
C ALA A 50 25.26 -11.06 2.47
N LEU A 51 24.25 -11.59 1.78
CA LEU A 51 23.83 -11.05 0.48
C LEU A 51 22.97 -9.79 0.70
N PRO A 52 23.11 -8.75 -0.13
CA PRO A 52 22.47 -7.47 0.13
C PRO A 52 20.96 -7.55 -0.07
N GLN A 53 20.21 -7.01 0.88
CA GLN A 53 18.77 -6.76 0.74
C GLN A 53 18.50 -5.59 -0.18
N SER A 54 19.38 -4.60 -0.17
CA SER A 54 19.54 -3.50 -1.09
C SER A 54 20.95 -2.92 -0.94
N PRO A 55 21.47 -2.10 -1.86
CA PRO A 55 22.77 -1.44 -1.70
C PRO A 55 22.74 -0.22 -0.77
N GLN A 56 21.88 -0.20 0.26
CA GLN A 56 21.59 0.95 1.12
C GLN A 56 22.84 1.57 1.75
N LEU A 57 23.71 0.74 2.35
CA LEU A 57 24.92 1.23 2.99
C LEU A 57 25.87 1.90 1.99
N PHE A 58 26.08 1.25 0.85
CA PHE A 58 27.01 1.76 -0.17
C PHE A 58 26.53 3.04 -0.83
N LYS A 59 25.23 3.13 -1.16
CA LYS A 59 24.69 4.35 -1.77
C LYS A 59 24.72 5.54 -0.79
N GLN A 60 24.51 5.32 0.50
CA GLN A 60 24.71 6.36 1.52
C GLN A 60 26.17 6.81 1.60
N MET A 61 27.12 5.88 1.56
CA MET A 61 28.54 6.23 1.53
C MET A 61 28.93 7.01 0.29
N LEU A 62 28.34 6.70 -0.87
CA LEU A 62 28.53 7.44 -2.11
C LEU A 62 28.01 8.87 -1.98
N MET A 63 26.83 9.08 -1.38
CA MET A 63 26.31 10.42 -1.09
C MET A 63 27.27 11.23 -0.21
N CYS A 64 27.79 10.63 0.86
CA CYS A 64 28.80 11.26 1.74
C CYS A 64 30.10 11.58 1.01
N SER A 65 30.40 10.85 -0.06
CA SER A 65 31.62 11.04 -0.88
C SER A 65 31.43 12.04 -2.02
N GLY A 66 30.27 12.69 -2.11
CA GLY A 66 29.98 13.72 -3.13
C GLY A 66 29.44 13.19 -4.44
N TYR A 67 28.94 11.97 -4.50
CA TYR A 67 28.23 11.42 -5.65
C TYR A 67 26.76 11.81 -5.58
N ASP A 68 26.41 12.99 -6.02
CA ASP A 68 25.10 13.60 -5.78
C ASP A 68 23.93 12.87 -6.45
N ARG A 69 24.18 12.07 -7.48
CA ARG A 69 23.17 11.28 -8.18
C ARG A 69 23.73 9.91 -8.56
N TYR A 70 23.31 8.91 -7.83
CA TYR A 70 23.68 7.51 -8.01
C TYR A 70 22.52 6.71 -8.59
N MET A 71 22.81 5.75 -9.47
CA MET A 71 21.87 4.71 -9.88
C MET A 71 22.60 3.37 -10.07
N GLN A 72 21.85 2.29 -9.89
CA GLN A 72 22.31 0.93 -10.15
C GLN A 72 21.15 0.03 -10.54
N ILE A 73 21.39 -0.89 -11.48
CA ILE A 73 20.50 -2.04 -11.69
C ILE A 73 20.96 -3.12 -10.71
N ALA A 74 20.38 -3.09 -9.50
CA ALA A 74 20.85 -3.83 -8.37
C ALA A 74 20.15 -5.19 -8.21
N ARG A 75 20.92 -6.24 -7.95
CA ARG A 75 20.40 -7.52 -7.51
C ARG A 75 20.21 -7.49 -6.00
N CYS A 76 18.99 -7.84 -5.53
CA CYS A 76 18.60 -7.82 -4.14
C CYS A 76 18.15 -9.21 -3.68
N PHE A 77 18.39 -9.52 -2.40
CA PHE A 77 18.11 -10.82 -1.79
C PHE A 77 17.38 -10.61 -0.45
N ARG A 78 16.22 -11.21 -0.29
CA ARG A 78 15.45 -11.12 0.96
C ARG A 78 14.87 -12.48 1.31
N ASP A 79 15.20 -12.98 2.49
CA ASP A 79 14.61 -14.20 3.03
C ASP A 79 13.31 -13.87 3.74
N GLU A 80 12.25 -13.82 2.97
CA GLU A 80 10.89 -13.53 3.40
C GLU A 80 9.93 -14.61 2.91
N ASP A 81 8.75 -14.66 3.50
CA ASP A 81 7.69 -15.54 3.03
C ASP A 81 7.29 -15.20 1.58
N LEU A 82 7.25 -16.23 0.75
CA LEU A 82 6.87 -16.08 -0.65
C LEU A 82 5.41 -15.66 -0.78
N ARG A 83 5.19 -14.61 -1.55
CA ARG A 83 3.85 -14.13 -1.94
C ARG A 83 3.82 -13.99 -3.46
N ALA A 84 2.64 -13.80 -4.04
CA ALA A 84 2.48 -13.68 -5.49
C ALA A 84 3.32 -12.56 -6.12
N ASP A 85 3.62 -11.50 -5.36
CA ASP A 85 4.38 -10.31 -5.76
C ASP A 85 5.80 -10.24 -5.15
N ARG A 86 6.24 -11.27 -4.40
CA ARG A 86 7.55 -11.29 -3.72
C ARG A 86 8.37 -12.51 -4.09
N GLN A 87 9.62 -12.25 -4.48
CA GLN A 87 10.62 -13.23 -4.79
C GLN A 87 11.83 -13.07 -3.86
N PRO A 88 12.53 -14.17 -3.48
CA PRO A 88 13.70 -14.08 -2.61
C PRO A 88 14.90 -13.41 -3.27
N GLU A 89 14.93 -13.40 -4.59
CA GLU A 89 15.93 -12.75 -5.44
C GLU A 89 15.22 -11.94 -6.52
N PHE A 90 15.54 -10.65 -6.61
CA PHE A 90 14.91 -9.75 -7.57
C PHE A 90 15.86 -8.62 -7.97
N THR A 91 15.50 -7.89 -9.02
CA THR A 91 16.28 -6.76 -9.53
C THR A 91 15.52 -5.47 -9.29
N GLN A 92 16.22 -4.47 -8.73
CA GLN A 92 15.73 -3.11 -8.56
C GLN A 92 16.46 -2.15 -9.51
N ILE A 93 15.75 -1.13 -9.98
CA ILE A 93 16.38 0.11 -10.41
C ILE A 93 16.53 0.94 -9.14
N ASP A 94 17.73 0.96 -8.58
CA ASP A 94 18.05 1.63 -7.34
C ASP A 94 18.70 2.99 -7.58
N MET A 95 18.31 4.00 -6.81
CA MET A 95 18.86 5.34 -6.95
C MET A 95 18.93 6.06 -5.60
N GLU A 96 19.87 7.00 -5.53
CA GLU A 96 20.03 7.91 -4.40
C GLU A 96 20.40 9.30 -4.93
N LEU A 97 19.78 10.33 -4.36
CA LEU A 97 20.02 11.72 -4.74
C LEU A 97 20.31 12.55 -3.49
N SER A 98 21.29 13.46 -3.60
CA SER A 98 21.59 14.45 -2.57
C SER A 98 20.85 15.77 -2.84
N PHE A 99 20.54 16.53 -1.75
CA PHE A 99 19.99 17.88 -1.82
C PHE A 99 18.64 17.98 -2.52
N VAL A 100 17.78 16.99 -2.32
CA VAL A 100 16.44 16.91 -2.93
C VAL A 100 15.38 16.64 -1.87
N ASP A 101 14.13 16.93 -2.22
CA ASP A 101 12.96 16.54 -1.43
C ASP A 101 12.09 15.53 -2.24
N VAL A 102 10.98 15.11 -1.66
CA VAL A 102 10.05 14.11 -2.22
C VAL A 102 9.66 14.44 -3.67
N ASP A 103 9.28 15.69 -3.94
CA ASP A 103 8.83 16.10 -5.28
C ASP A 103 9.89 15.96 -6.35
N ASP A 104 11.16 16.19 -6.02
CA ASP A 104 12.26 16.06 -6.96
C ASP A 104 12.46 14.60 -7.38
N VAL A 105 12.37 13.68 -6.42
CA VAL A 105 12.51 12.23 -6.67
C VAL A 105 11.31 11.71 -7.46
N ILE A 106 10.11 12.14 -7.12
CA ILE A 106 8.90 11.79 -7.86
C ILE A 106 9.00 12.23 -9.32
N ASP A 107 9.41 13.47 -9.59
CA ASP A 107 9.55 14.00 -10.94
C ASP A 107 10.53 13.19 -11.81
N VAL A 108 11.68 12.83 -11.25
CA VAL A 108 12.67 11.97 -11.93
C VAL A 108 12.06 10.62 -12.30
N ASN A 109 11.34 10.01 -11.38
CA ASN A 109 10.73 8.68 -11.58
C ASN A 109 9.52 8.72 -12.51
N GLU A 110 8.73 9.77 -12.51
CA GLU A 110 7.65 9.96 -13.47
C GLU A 110 8.17 10.00 -14.90
N ARG A 111 9.25 10.74 -15.14
CA ARG A 111 9.91 10.80 -16.45
C ARG A 111 10.46 9.44 -16.87
N LEU A 112 11.03 8.67 -15.95
CA LEU A 112 11.48 7.31 -16.22
C LEU A 112 10.32 6.42 -16.63
N LEU A 113 9.23 6.39 -15.85
CA LEU A 113 8.06 5.56 -16.11
C LEU A 113 7.42 5.90 -17.46
N ALA A 114 7.24 7.20 -17.75
CA ALA A 114 6.68 7.64 -19.02
C ALA A 114 7.54 7.17 -20.20
N TYR A 115 8.84 7.29 -20.09
CA TYR A 115 9.77 6.83 -21.12
C TYR A 115 9.74 5.31 -21.31
N LEU A 116 9.84 4.54 -20.21
CA LEU A 116 9.87 3.08 -20.28
C LEU A 116 8.57 2.49 -20.83
N PHE A 117 7.43 3.00 -20.40
CA PHE A 117 6.13 2.52 -20.87
C PHE A 117 5.90 2.86 -22.35
N LYS A 118 6.36 4.03 -22.80
CA LYS A 118 6.31 4.39 -24.21
C LYS A 118 7.20 3.50 -25.06
N GLU A 119 8.48 3.36 -24.68
CA GLU A 119 9.45 2.62 -25.49
C GLU A 119 9.23 1.09 -25.49
N VAL A 120 8.71 0.53 -24.41
CA VAL A 120 8.58 -0.93 -24.26
C VAL A 120 7.18 -1.45 -24.62
N LEU A 121 6.14 -0.67 -24.30
CA LEU A 121 4.75 -1.10 -24.42
C LEU A 121 3.93 -0.23 -25.39
N ASP A 122 4.50 0.86 -25.91
CA ASP A 122 3.80 1.91 -26.65
C ASP A 122 2.58 2.47 -25.89
N VAL A 123 2.71 2.62 -24.59
CA VAL A 123 1.70 3.18 -23.70
C VAL A 123 2.11 4.60 -23.30
N ASP A 124 1.20 5.55 -23.50
CA ASP A 124 1.38 6.93 -23.05
C ASP A 124 0.95 7.08 -21.59
N VAL A 125 1.90 7.37 -20.71
CA VAL A 125 1.64 7.65 -19.29
C VAL A 125 1.38 9.15 -19.13
N LYS A 126 0.18 9.50 -18.68
CA LYS A 126 -0.18 10.88 -18.42
C LYS A 126 0.55 11.41 -17.18
N LEU A 127 1.29 12.51 -17.36
CA LEU A 127 1.98 13.22 -16.27
C LEU A 127 1.30 14.57 -15.96
N PRO A 128 1.31 15.03 -14.70
CA PRO A 128 1.80 14.30 -13.52
C PRO A 128 0.90 13.13 -13.14
N ILE A 129 1.49 12.08 -12.55
CA ILE A 129 0.75 10.96 -11.98
C ILE A 129 0.00 11.47 -10.74
N GLN A 130 -1.24 11.03 -10.57
CA GLN A 130 -2.03 11.42 -9.41
C GLN A 130 -1.40 10.95 -8.11
N ARG A 131 -1.64 11.71 -7.05
CA ARG A 131 -1.15 11.42 -5.71
C ARG A 131 -2.32 11.33 -4.74
N MET A 132 -2.20 10.48 -3.74
CA MET A 132 -3.04 10.51 -2.56
C MET A 132 -2.21 10.18 -1.33
N THR A 133 -2.66 10.65 -0.16
CA THR A 133 -2.02 10.29 1.10
C THR A 133 -2.32 8.84 1.45
N TRP A 134 -1.48 8.24 2.29
CA TRP A 134 -1.73 6.91 2.84
C TRP A 134 -3.10 6.84 3.53
N GLN A 135 -3.45 7.85 4.33
CA GLN A 135 -4.74 7.90 5.02
C GLN A 135 -5.92 7.89 4.03
N GLU A 136 -5.82 8.68 2.97
CA GLU A 136 -6.83 8.72 1.91
C GLU A 136 -6.95 7.38 1.19
N ALA A 137 -5.83 6.73 0.87
CA ALA A 137 -5.80 5.41 0.24
C ALA A 137 -6.48 4.35 1.10
N MET A 138 -6.19 4.34 2.40
CA MET A 138 -6.81 3.41 3.35
C MET A 138 -8.30 3.67 3.52
N ASP A 139 -8.72 4.93 3.67
CA ASP A 139 -10.12 5.28 3.87
C ASP A 139 -11.00 5.01 2.63
N ARG A 140 -10.47 5.26 1.44
CA ARG A 140 -11.21 5.07 0.18
C ARG A 140 -11.13 3.66 -0.38
N PHE A 141 -10.02 2.97 -0.22
CA PHE A 141 -9.75 1.71 -0.91
C PHE A 141 -9.38 0.55 0.03
N GLY A 142 -9.14 0.82 1.30
CA GLY A 142 -8.75 -0.21 2.28
C GLY A 142 -7.36 -0.80 2.03
N SER A 143 -6.51 -0.11 1.27
CA SER A 143 -5.18 -0.56 0.89
C SER A 143 -4.26 0.63 0.61
N ASP A 144 -2.99 0.51 0.93
CA ASP A 144 -1.95 1.46 0.54
C ASP A 144 -1.40 1.24 -0.89
N LYS A 145 -1.92 0.24 -1.58
CA LYS A 145 -1.66 -0.06 -3.00
C LYS A 145 -2.96 -0.33 -3.75
N PRO A 146 -3.84 0.69 -3.86
CA PRO A 146 -5.15 0.51 -4.46
C PRO A 146 -5.08 0.29 -5.97
N ASP A 147 -5.98 -0.56 -6.47
CA ASP A 147 -6.25 -0.69 -7.88
C ASP A 147 -7.31 0.36 -8.29
N LEU A 148 -6.92 1.29 -9.16
CA LEU A 148 -7.75 2.40 -9.61
C LEU A 148 -8.47 2.14 -10.93
N ARG A 149 -8.39 0.93 -11.49
CA ARG A 149 -9.07 0.58 -12.74
C ARG A 149 -10.59 0.53 -12.61
N PHE A 150 -11.11 0.52 -11.41
CA PHE A 150 -12.55 0.47 -11.11
C PHE A 150 -12.86 1.30 -9.86
N GLY A 151 -14.11 1.63 -9.67
CA GLY A 151 -14.61 2.35 -8.49
C GLY A 151 -14.74 1.46 -7.25
N MET A 152 -15.94 1.30 -6.73
CA MET A 152 -16.27 0.49 -5.54
C MET A 152 -15.48 0.94 -4.30
N GLU A 153 -15.45 2.26 -4.09
CA GLU A 153 -14.77 2.85 -2.94
C GLU A 153 -15.49 2.52 -1.62
N LEU A 154 -14.72 2.42 -0.55
CA LEU A 154 -15.26 2.27 0.80
C LEU A 154 -16.02 3.53 1.21
N GLN A 155 -17.19 3.34 1.83
CA GLN A 155 -17.96 4.41 2.45
C GLN A 155 -18.00 4.18 3.96
N ASN A 156 -17.69 5.21 4.75
CA ASN A 156 -17.82 5.16 6.19
C ASN A 156 -19.27 5.50 6.57
N VAL A 157 -19.98 4.52 7.11
CA VAL A 157 -21.39 4.65 7.50
C VAL A 157 -21.58 4.65 9.03
N SER A 158 -20.51 4.81 9.77
CA SER A 158 -20.50 4.75 11.24
C SER A 158 -21.53 5.68 11.87
N ASP A 159 -21.64 6.92 11.39
CA ASP A 159 -22.59 7.90 11.95
C ASP A 159 -24.07 7.52 11.71
N ILE A 160 -24.35 6.78 10.65
CA ILE A 160 -25.71 6.33 10.32
C ILE A 160 -26.15 5.19 11.27
N VAL A 161 -25.21 4.31 11.62
CA VAL A 161 -25.53 3.08 12.36
C VAL A 161 -25.19 3.14 13.86
N LYS A 162 -24.67 4.25 14.36
CA LYS A 162 -24.20 4.40 15.75
C LYS A 162 -25.28 4.11 16.80
N ASP A 163 -26.55 4.40 16.50
CA ASP A 163 -27.68 4.22 17.41
C ASP A 163 -28.64 3.09 16.96
N CYS A 164 -28.17 2.19 16.08
CA CYS A 164 -28.98 1.08 15.62
C CYS A 164 -29.06 -0.06 16.64
N GLY A 165 -29.98 -0.98 16.41
CA GLY A 165 -30.16 -2.17 17.26
C GLY A 165 -29.26 -3.35 16.94
N PHE A 166 -28.34 -3.20 15.94
CA PHE A 166 -27.44 -4.28 15.54
C PHE A 166 -26.14 -4.22 16.35
N GLY A 167 -26.02 -5.10 17.34
CA GLY A 167 -24.90 -5.10 18.29
C GLY A 167 -23.52 -5.28 17.67
N VAL A 168 -23.41 -5.91 16.51
CA VAL A 168 -22.14 -6.02 15.78
C VAL A 168 -21.64 -4.64 15.35
N PHE A 169 -22.52 -3.77 14.87
CA PHE A 169 -22.16 -2.40 14.45
C PHE A 169 -21.87 -1.52 15.66
N THR A 170 -22.77 -1.47 16.61
CA THR A 170 -22.61 -0.64 17.82
C THR A 170 -21.42 -1.08 18.65
N GLY A 171 -21.18 -2.38 18.80
CA GLY A 171 -20.02 -2.91 19.50
C GLY A 171 -18.68 -2.53 18.87
N ALA A 172 -18.59 -2.53 17.55
CA ALA A 172 -17.39 -2.08 16.86
C ALA A 172 -17.13 -0.58 17.10
N LEU A 173 -18.18 0.24 17.07
CA LEU A 173 -18.06 1.69 17.31
C LEU A 173 -17.69 2.01 18.76
N GLU A 174 -18.27 1.31 19.72
CA GLU A 174 -17.94 1.44 21.15
C GLU A 174 -16.48 1.10 21.46
N ASN A 175 -15.90 0.18 20.68
CA ASN A 175 -14.48 -0.20 20.79
C ASN A 175 -13.53 0.66 19.96
N GLY A 176 -13.98 1.81 19.47
CA GLY A 176 -13.17 2.74 18.70
C GLY A 176 -12.93 2.38 17.24
N GLY A 177 -13.67 1.37 16.74
CA GLY A 177 -13.62 0.96 15.34
C GLY A 177 -14.56 1.77 14.44
N SER A 178 -14.85 1.22 13.27
CA SER A 178 -15.77 1.81 12.30
C SER A 178 -16.63 0.77 11.62
N VAL A 179 -17.70 1.25 10.99
CA VAL A 179 -18.53 0.47 10.07
C VAL A 179 -18.40 1.10 8.70
N ARG A 180 -17.89 0.34 7.75
CA ARG A 180 -17.70 0.77 6.36
C ARG A 180 -18.31 -0.26 5.42
N GLY A 181 -18.60 0.18 4.21
CA GLY A 181 -19.20 -0.67 3.20
C GLY A 181 -18.66 -0.40 1.80
N ILE A 182 -18.91 -1.35 0.92
CA ILE A 182 -18.69 -1.25 -0.52
C ILE A 182 -19.98 -1.61 -1.27
N ASN A 183 -20.14 -1.07 -2.46
CA ASN A 183 -21.28 -1.34 -3.34
C ASN A 183 -20.80 -2.13 -4.57
N ALA A 184 -21.17 -3.40 -4.63
CA ALA A 184 -20.98 -4.23 -5.81
C ALA A 184 -22.16 -4.02 -6.76
N LYS A 185 -22.03 -3.07 -7.68
CA LYS A 185 -23.08 -2.68 -8.64
C LYS A 185 -23.53 -3.87 -9.48
N GLY A 186 -24.86 -4.06 -9.54
CA GLY A 186 -25.46 -5.11 -10.35
C GLY A 186 -25.38 -6.52 -9.76
N GLN A 187 -24.86 -6.71 -8.55
CA GLN A 187 -24.68 -8.02 -7.90
C GLN A 187 -25.79 -8.38 -6.90
N GLY A 188 -26.90 -7.65 -6.89
CA GLY A 188 -28.02 -7.85 -5.97
C GLY A 188 -28.75 -9.19 -6.10
N SER A 189 -28.60 -9.90 -7.22
CA SER A 189 -29.13 -11.25 -7.44
C SER A 189 -28.14 -12.38 -7.13
N MET A 190 -27.01 -12.05 -6.51
CA MET A 190 -25.99 -13.05 -6.16
C MET A 190 -26.58 -14.16 -5.29
N PRO A 191 -26.41 -15.45 -5.66
CA PRO A 191 -26.93 -16.56 -4.88
C PRO A 191 -26.34 -16.61 -3.47
N ARG A 192 -27.13 -17.04 -2.50
CA ARG A 192 -26.69 -17.13 -1.09
C ARG A 192 -25.37 -17.88 -0.92
N LYS A 193 -25.18 -18.96 -1.66
CA LYS A 193 -23.92 -19.72 -1.61
C LYS A 193 -22.69 -18.88 -1.97
N LYS A 194 -22.84 -17.99 -2.94
CA LYS A 194 -21.76 -17.07 -3.33
C LYS A 194 -21.56 -15.96 -2.28
N ILE A 195 -22.62 -15.45 -1.67
CA ILE A 195 -22.52 -14.49 -0.56
C ILE A 195 -21.83 -15.15 0.64
N ASP A 196 -22.19 -16.39 0.98
CA ASP A 196 -21.52 -17.14 2.05
C ASP A 196 -20.01 -17.35 1.75
N ALA A 197 -19.66 -17.58 0.48
CA ALA A 197 -18.26 -17.65 0.07
C ALA A 197 -17.51 -16.31 0.25
N LEU A 198 -18.17 -15.17 0.04
CA LEU A 198 -17.60 -13.86 0.34
C LEU A 198 -17.40 -13.64 1.85
N VAL A 199 -18.32 -14.15 2.67
CA VAL A 199 -18.18 -14.13 4.15
C VAL A 199 -16.93 -14.93 4.56
N ASP A 200 -16.75 -16.13 4.02
CA ASP A 200 -15.58 -16.97 4.30
C ASP A 200 -14.27 -16.30 3.82
N PHE A 201 -14.30 -15.69 2.66
CA PHE A 201 -13.18 -14.90 2.15
C PHE A 201 -12.83 -13.75 3.13
N ALA A 202 -13.82 -12.99 3.57
CA ALA A 202 -13.63 -11.91 4.53
C ALA A 202 -13.03 -12.40 5.86
N LYS A 203 -13.45 -13.55 6.35
CA LYS A 203 -12.88 -14.19 7.56
C LYS A 203 -11.41 -14.52 7.40
N GLY A 204 -10.97 -14.90 6.21
CA GLY A 204 -9.56 -15.12 5.90
C GLY A 204 -8.69 -13.86 6.04
N TYR A 205 -9.30 -12.67 6.00
CA TYR A 205 -8.65 -11.37 6.19
C TYR A 205 -8.89 -10.75 7.58
N GLY A 206 -9.47 -11.50 8.50
CA GLY A 206 -9.63 -11.10 9.89
C GLY A 206 -11.04 -10.67 10.30
N ALA A 207 -12.01 -10.72 9.40
CA ALA A 207 -13.40 -10.42 9.74
C ALA A 207 -14.00 -11.50 10.64
N LYS A 208 -14.84 -11.08 11.61
CA LYS A 208 -15.67 -12.00 12.38
C LYS A 208 -16.94 -12.41 11.62
N GLY A 209 -17.36 -11.59 10.68
CA GLY A 209 -18.50 -11.78 9.81
C GLY A 209 -18.56 -10.68 8.76
N LEU A 210 -19.58 -10.75 7.90
CA LEU A 210 -19.82 -9.78 6.85
C LEU A 210 -21.33 -9.54 6.77
N ALA A 211 -21.76 -8.29 6.91
CA ALA A 211 -23.16 -7.91 6.78
C ALA A 211 -23.48 -7.49 5.34
N TYR A 212 -24.70 -7.70 4.89
CA TYR A 212 -25.07 -7.35 3.52
C TYR A 212 -26.50 -6.86 3.37
N ILE A 213 -26.74 -6.10 2.30
CA ILE A 213 -28.03 -5.74 1.74
C ILE A 213 -28.01 -6.09 0.24
N ALA A 214 -28.84 -7.03 -0.17
CA ALA A 214 -29.05 -7.33 -1.59
C ALA A 214 -30.33 -6.62 -2.05
N ILE A 215 -30.22 -5.65 -2.95
CA ILE A 215 -31.33 -4.89 -3.49
C ILE A 215 -31.81 -5.58 -4.76
N HIS A 216 -33.07 -6.01 -4.77
CA HIS A 216 -33.67 -6.67 -5.93
C HIS A 216 -34.06 -5.65 -7.00
N GLU A 217 -34.32 -6.12 -8.21
CA GLU A 217 -34.72 -5.27 -9.36
C GLU A 217 -36.03 -4.50 -9.13
N ASP A 218 -36.92 -5.00 -8.28
CA ASP A 218 -38.16 -4.33 -7.89
C ASP A 218 -37.99 -3.29 -6.76
N GLY A 219 -36.73 -3.09 -6.28
CA GLY A 219 -36.41 -2.17 -5.20
C GLY A 219 -36.58 -2.75 -3.79
N SER A 220 -37.15 -3.95 -3.66
CA SER A 220 -37.13 -4.68 -2.37
C SER A 220 -35.73 -5.15 -2.05
N TYR A 221 -35.46 -5.43 -0.76
CA TYR A 221 -34.14 -5.90 -0.37
C TYR A 221 -34.19 -7.08 0.58
N LYS A 222 -33.11 -7.88 0.55
CA LYS A 222 -32.81 -8.90 1.54
C LYS A 222 -31.55 -8.50 2.29
N SER A 223 -31.57 -8.61 3.62
CA SER A 223 -30.46 -8.19 4.45
C SER A 223 -30.25 -9.16 5.59
N SER A 224 -29.01 -9.32 6.02
CA SER A 224 -28.64 -10.10 7.21
C SER A 224 -28.97 -9.40 8.53
N PHE A 225 -29.23 -8.07 8.51
CA PHE A 225 -29.37 -7.26 9.75
C PHE A 225 -30.56 -6.28 9.73
N ALA A 226 -31.36 -6.25 8.69
CA ALA A 226 -32.48 -5.30 8.55
C ALA A 226 -33.47 -5.32 9.73
N LYS A 227 -33.68 -6.47 10.36
CA LYS A 227 -34.54 -6.63 11.53
C LYS A 227 -34.09 -5.84 12.75
N PHE A 228 -32.83 -5.42 12.80
CA PHE A 228 -32.26 -4.61 13.88
C PHE A 228 -32.22 -3.12 13.58
N MET A 229 -32.71 -2.70 12.41
CA MET A 229 -32.66 -1.34 11.90
C MET A 229 -34.07 -0.76 11.76
N THR A 230 -34.19 0.56 11.90
CA THR A 230 -35.40 1.26 11.50
C THR A 230 -35.43 1.43 9.99
N GLU A 231 -36.61 1.70 9.42
CA GLU A 231 -36.75 1.99 7.98
C GLU A 231 -35.93 3.22 7.58
N ASP A 232 -35.95 4.27 8.39
CA ASP A 232 -35.14 5.48 8.13
C ASP A 232 -33.65 5.20 8.13
N GLN A 233 -33.16 4.37 9.06
CA GLN A 233 -31.76 3.94 9.11
C GLN A 233 -31.38 3.14 7.84
N MET A 234 -32.24 2.19 7.42
CA MET A 234 -31.99 1.42 6.20
C MET A 234 -31.97 2.30 4.95
N ASN A 235 -32.92 3.24 4.82
CA ASN A 235 -32.95 4.18 3.71
C ASN A 235 -31.72 5.09 3.68
N ALA A 236 -31.30 5.60 4.84
CA ALA A 236 -30.09 6.41 4.95
C ALA A 236 -28.82 5.62 4.57
N LEU A 237 -28.76 4.36 4.98
CA LEU A 237 -27.63 3.47 4.68
C LEU A 237 -27.55 3.15 3.19
N VAL A 238 -28.65 2.81 2.54
CA VAL A 238 -28.72 2.56 1.10
C VAL A 238 -28.35 3.82 0.30
N LYS A 239 -28.83 4.99 0.74
CA LYS A 239 -28.47 6.26 0.10
C LYS A 239 -26.99 6.60 0.22
N ALA A 240 -26.41 6.41 1.42
CA ALA A 240 -24.98 6.66 1.66
C ALA A 240 -24.08 5.76 0.83
N MET A 241 -24.54 4.56 0.52
CA MET A 241 -23.86 3.59 -0.33
C MET A 241 -24.13 3.77 -1.82
N ASP A 242 -24.87 4.80 -2.23
CA ASP A 242 -25.33 4.97 -3.62
C ASP A 242 -26.01 3.69 -4.17
N GLY A 243 -26.79 3.04 -3.31
CA GLY A 243 -27.48 1.79 -3.60
C GLY A 243 -28.67 1.98 -4.50
N GLU A 244 -28.72 1.22 -5.59
CA GLU A 244 -29.80 1.19 -6.57
C GLU A 244 -30.36 -0.23 -6.68
N ALA A 245 -31.54 -0.34 -7.34
CA ALA A 245 -32.10 -1.65 -7.66
C ALA A 245 -31.08 -2.52 -8.40
N GLY A 246 -30.89 -3.75 -7.93
CA GLY A 246 -29.92 -4.68 -8.49
C GLY A 246 -28.53 -4.66 -7.84
N ASP A 247 -28.29 -3.82 -6.84
CA ASP A 247 -26.97 -3.71 -6.17
C ASP A 247 -26.84 -4.65 -4.95
N LEU A 248 -25.60 -5.01 -4.66
CA LEU A 248 -25.21 -5.73 -3.44
C LEU A 248 -24.32 -4.83 -2.58
N LEU A 249 -24.78 -4.49 -1.39
CA LEU A 249 -24.04 -3.71 -0.40
C LEU A 249 -23.44 -4.64 0.64
N LEU A 250 -22.14 -4.51 0.88
CA LEU A 250 -21.39 -5.32 1.84
C LEU A 250 -20.76 -4.44 2.91
N PHE A 251 -20.87 -4.84 4.18
CA PHE A 251 -20.41 -4.06 5.33
C PHE A 251 -19.49 -4.86 6.23
N ALA A 252 -18.42 -4.23 6.68
CA ALA A 252 -17.54 -4.73 7.73
C ALA A 252 -17.57 -3.78 8.93
N ALA A 253 -17.53 -4.33 10.11
CA ALA A 253 -17.56 -3.62 11.39
C ALA A 253 -16.52 -4.22 12.32
N ASP A 254 -15.48 -3.49 12.63
CA ASP A 254 -14.39 -3.87 13.51
C ASP A 254 -13.44 -2.67 13.71
N ARG A 255 -12.27 -2.91 14.32
CA ARG A 255 -11.17 -1.95 14.33
C ARG A 255 -10.82 -1.54 12.89
N ASN A 256 -10.43 -0.29 12.69
CA ASN A 256 -10.15 0.26 11.36
C ASN A 256 -9.21 -0.61 10.53
N LYS A 257 -8.12 -1.10 11.13
CA LYS A 257 -7.14 -1.96 10.45
C LYS A 257 -7.78 -3.22 9.85
N ILE A 258 -8.70 -3.85 10.57
CA ILE A 258 -9.42 -5.04 10.10
C ILE A 258 -10.43 -4.66 9.02
N VAL A 259 -11.20 -3.60 9.22
CA VAL A 259 -12.19 -3.12 8.24
C VAL A 259 -11.53 -2.79 6.91
N TRP A 260 -10.42 -2.07 6.91
CA TRP A 260 -9.65 -1.76 5.71
C TRP A 260 -9.13 -3.02 5.03
N ASN A 261 -8.52 -3.93 5.78
CA ASN A 261 -7.96 -5.17 5.24
C ASN A 261 -9.03 -6.03 4.57
N VAL A 262 -10.17 -6.19 5.22
CA VAL A 262 -11.31 -6.98 4.72
C VAL A 262 -11.91 -6.35 3.46
N LEU A 263 -12.29 -5.09 3.53
CA LEU A 263 -12.98 -4.42 2.41
C LEU A 263 -12.02 -4.14 1.25
N GLY A 264 -10.76 -3.85 1.52
CA GLY A 264 -9.74 -3.70 0.48
C GLY A 264 -9.54 -4.97 -0.32
N ALA A 265 -9.48 -6.13 0.34
CA ALA A 265 -9.37 -7.43 -0.31
C ALA A 265 -10.67 -7.82 -1.05
N LEU A 266 -11.83 -7.64 -0.44
CA LEU A 266 -13.13 -7.91 -1.07
C LEU A 266 -13.36 -7.08 -2.32
N ARG A 267 -12.96 -5.82 -2.30
CA ARG A 267 -13.05 -4.91 -3.43
C ARG A 267 -12.36 -5.48 -4.67
N VAL A 268 -11.14 -5.97 -4.52
CA VAL A 268 -10.37 -6.57 -5.62
C VAL A 268 -10.95 -7.91 -6.06
N GLU A 269 -11.33 -8.77 -5.10
CA GLU A 269 -11.94 -10.07 -5.39
C GLU A 269 -13.25 -9.92 -6.18
N LEU A 270 -14.12 -9.00 -5.77
CA LEU A 270 -15.36 -8.71 -6.49
C LEU A 270 -15.11 -8.11 -7.88
N ALA A 271 -14.13 -7.22 -7.99
CA ALA A 271 -13.76 -6.64 -9.28
C ALA A 271 -13.27 -7.70 -10.27
N ASP A 272 -12.50 -8.69 -9.80
CA ASP A 272 -12.07 -9.82 -10.61
C ASP A 272 -13.27 -10.67 -11.07
N GLN A 273 -14.15 -11.04 -10.15
CA GLN A 273 -15.39 -11.78 -10.48
C GLN A 273 -16.29 -11.03 -11.44
N MET A 274 -16.35 -9.70 -11.36
CA MET A 274 -17.17 -8.84 -12.21
C MET A 274 -16.50 -8.48 -13.55
N GLY A 275 -15.26 -8.92 -13.79
CA GLY A 275 -14.53 -8.65 -15.02
C GLY A 275 -14.08 -7.19 -15.17
N LEU A 276 -13.85 -6.48 -14.07
CA LEU A 276 -13.48 -5.05 -14.07
C LEU A 276 -11.97 -4.80 -14.17
N LEU A 277 -11.15 -5.86 -14.09
CA LEU A 277 -9.68 -5.76 -14.10
C LEU A 277 -9.16 -5.82 -15.54
N ASP A 278 -9.24 -4.72 -16.27
CA ASP A 278 -8.73 -4.62 -17.64
C ASP A 278 -7.20 -4.58 -17.65
N LYS A 279 -6.59 -5.61 -18.24
CA LYS A 279 -5.12 -5.74 -18.34
C LYS A 279 -4.46 -4.72 -19.28
N SER A 280 -5.24 -4.08 -20.14
CA SER A 280 -4.77 -3.04 -21.06
C SER A 280 -4.84 -1.64 -20.45
N ASP A 281 -5.46 -1.49 -19.29
CA ASP A 281 -5.61 -0.22 -18.57
C ASP A 281 -4.50 -0.10 -17.50
N TYR A 282 -3.68 0.92 -17.62
CA TYR A 282 -2.54 1.17 -16.72
C TYR A 282 -2.83 2.41 -15.86
N LYS A 283 -3.21 2.17 -14.60
CA LYS A 283 -3.54 3.23 -13.63
C LYS A 283 -2.41 3.36 -12.59
N PHE A 284 -1.63 4.41 -12.73
CA PHE A 284 -0.55 4.76 -11.80
C PHE A 284 -1.06 5.65 -10.67
N LEU A 285 -0.45 5.50 -9.50
CA LEU A 285 -0.73 6.29 -8.32
C LEU A 285 0.51 6.42 -7.45
N TRP A 286 0.81 7.63 -7.00
CA TRP A 286 1.72 7.84 -5.87
C TRP A 286 0.92 7.84 -4.57
N VAL A 287 1.33 6.99 -3.63
CA VAL A 287 0.86 7.04 -2.24
C VAL A 287 1.96 7.68 -1.41
N THR A 288 1.60 8.72 -0.66
CA THR A 288 2.54 9.56 0.08
C THR A 288 2.11 9.70 1.54
N GLU A 289 2.93 10.35 2.35
CA GLU A 289 2.60 10.66 3.74
C GLU A 289 2.22 9.42 4.56
N PHE A 290 3.00 8.35 4.41
CA PHE A 290 2.84 7.16 5.24
C PHE A 290 3.00 7.50 6.72
N PRO A 291 2.36 6.77 7.64
CA PRO A 291 2.72 6.87 9.05
C PRO A 291 4.22 6.63 9.26
N GLN A 292 4.86 7.45 10.09
CA GLN A 292 6.26 7.25 10.46
C GLN A 292 6.42 5.96 11.27
N PHE A 293 5.46 5.71 12.17
CA PHE A 293 5.47 4.59 13.08
C PHE A 293 4.14 3.81 13.02
N GLU A 294 4.24 2.52 13.29
CA GLU A 294 3.09 1.68 13.60
C GLU A 294 3.26 1.04 14.98
N TRP A 295 2.14 0.79 15.65
CA TRP A 295 2.16 0.08 16.92
C TRP A 295 2.36 -1.40 16.69
N SER A 296 3.39 -1.97 17.32
CA SER A 296 3.62 -3.41 17.35
C SER A 296 3.04 -4.00 18.64
N ASP A 297 2.00 -4.84 18.50
CA ASP A 297 1.42 -5.54 19.64
C ASP A 297 2.39 -6.58 20.23
N GLU A 298 3.30 -7.11 19.42
CA GLU A 298 4.32 -8.09 19.83
C GLU A 298 5.43 -7.44 20.65
N GLU A 299 5.89 -6.26 20.22
CA GLU A 299 6.97 -5.52 20.91
C GLU A 299 6.46 -4.51 21.94
N GLU A 300 5.14 -4.30 22.01
CA GLU A 300 4.46 -3.32 22.87
C GLU A 300 5.05 -1.90 22.75
N ARG A 301 5.44 -1.52 21.52
CA ARG A 301 6.02 -0.20 21.20
C ARG A 301 5.74 0.24 19.77
N TYR A 302 6.03 1.49 19.50
CA TYR A 302 6.07 2.00 18.13
C TYR A 302 7.34 1.52 17.41
N VAL A 303 7.17 1.05 16.17
CA VAL A 303 8.24 0.64 15.27
C VAL A 303 8.14 1.45 13.97
N ALA A 304 9.26 1.65 13.29
CA ALA A 304 9.27 2.33 12.00
C ALA A 304 8.44 1.53 10.98
N MET A 305 7.47 2.18 10.35
CA MET A 305 6.58 1.52 9.41
C MET A 305 7.26 1.23 8.06
N HIS A 306 8.06 2.18 7.56
CA HIS A 306 8.66 2.10 6.22
C HIS A 306 10.14 1.69 6.29
N HIS A 307 10.98 2.55 6.87
CA HIS A 307 12.40 2.30 7.07
C HIS A 307 12.91 3.11 8.26
N PRO A 308 13.80 2.57 9.10
CA PRO A 308 14.26 3.26 10.30
C PRO A 308 15.01 4.58 10.04
N PHE A 309 15.51 4.78 8.82
CA PHE A 309 16.19 6.02 8.43
C PHE A 309 15.27 7.03 7.70
N THR A 310 13.98 6.78 7.67
CA THR A 310 13.01 7.68 7.02
C THR A 310 12.84 8.96 7.82
N MET A 311 12.93 10.11 7.13
CA MET A 311 12.68 11.43 7.72
C MET A 311 11.19 11.64 7.97
N PRO A 312 10.78 12.06 9.17
CA PRO A 312 9.45 12.58 9.41
C PRO A 312 9.17 13.85 8.59
N MET A 313 7.89 14.14 8.31
CA MET A 313 7.51 15.41 7.73
C MET A 313 7.87 16.56 8.68
N ASP A 314 8.34 17.68 8.12
CA ASP A 314 8.84 18.82 8.91
C ASP A 314 7.77 19.37 9.87
N GLU A 315 6.51 19.39 9.43
CA GLU A 315 5.38 19.87 10.23
C GLU A 315 5.05 18.97 11.43
N ASP A 316 5.50 17.73 11.42
CA ASP A 316 5.15 16.73 12.43
C ASP A 316 6.28 16.49 13.46
N LEU A 317 7.43 17.14 13.31
CA LEU A 317 8.60 16.93 14.17
C LEU A 317 8.31 17.14 15.66
N ASP A 318 7.48 18.14 16.00
CA ASP A 318 7.11 18.43 17.38
C ASP A 318 6.26 17.34 18.04
N MET A 319 5.69 16.42 17.26
CA MET A 319 4.86 15.32 17.74
C MET A 319 5.64 14.03 18.00
N LEU A 320 6.93 13.94 17.68
CA LEU A 320 7.72 12.73 17.82
C LEU A 320 7.67 12.13 19.23
N GLU A 321 7.75 12.96 20.27
CA GLU A 321 7.71 12.52 21.66
C GLU A 321 6.29 12.52 22.25
N THR A 322 5.40 13.38 21.77
CA THR A 322 4.08 13.59 22.38
C THR A 322 2.97 12.75 21.75
N ASN A 323 3.04 12.52 20.43
CA ASN A 323 2.05 11.75 19.68
C ASN A 323 2.69 11.03 18.48
N PRO A 324 3.57 10.07 18.71
CA PRO A 324 4.30 9.39 17.63
C PRO A 324 3.39 8.70 16.61
N GLY A 325 2.22 8.24 17.03
CA GLY A 325 1.24 7.60 16.14
C GLY A 325 0.64 8.52 15.08
N ALA A 326 0.73 9.85 15.25
CA ALA A 326 0.22 10.84 14.28
C ALA A 326 1.32 11.41 13.36
N VAL A 327 2.59 11.07 13.59
CA VAL A 327 3.71 11.54 12.79
C VAL A 327 3.70 10.89 11.42
N ARG A 328 3.75 11.71 10.37
CA ARG A 328 3.82 11.26 8.97
C ARG A 328 5.27 11.24 8.48
N ALA A 329 5.55 10.34 7.57
CA ALA A 329 6.87 10.15 6.98
C ALA A 329 6.98 10.83 5.61
N LYS A 330 8.17 11.31 5.27
CA LYS A 330 8.55 11.67 3.90
C LYS A 330 8.84 10.40 3.10
N ALA A 331 7.84 9.52 2.99
CA ALA A 331 7.87 8.27 2.26
C ALA A 331 6.84 8.28 1.14
N TYR A 332 7.13 7.56 0.07
CA TYR A 332 6.29 7.49 -1.12
C TYR A 332 6.45 6.15 -1.81
N ASP A 333 5.34 5.59 -2.28
CA ASP A 333 5.31 4.39 -3.11
C ASP A 333 4.63 4.69 -4.44
N ILE A 334 5.14 4.12 -5.51
CA ILE A 334 4.47 4.10 -6.81
C ILE A 334 3.71 2.80 -6.99
N VAL A 335 2.44 2.92 -7.29
CA VAL A 335 1.50 1.81 -7.43
C VAL A 335 1.00 1.76 -8.87
N LEU A 336 0.94 0.56 -9.42
CA LEU A 336 0.35 0.27 -10.72
C LEU A 336 -0.66 -0.87 -10.57
N ASN A 337 -1.94 -0.60 -10.85
CA ASN A 337 -2.99 -1.61 -10.88
C ASN A 337 -3.02 -2.52 -9.63
N GLY A 338 -2.94 -1.93 -8.44
CA GLY A 338 -2.98 -2.67 -7.18
C GLY A 338 -1.66 -3.31 -6.76
N THR A 339 -0.56 -3.02 -7.44
CA THR A 339 0.77 -3.54 -7.12
C THR A 339 1.74 -2.40 -6.87
N GLU A 340 2.46 -2.44 -5.77
CA GLU A 340 3.60 -1.57 -5.52
C GLU A 340 4.74 -1.96 -6.46
N ILE A 341 5.16 -1.03 -7.32
CA ILE A 341 6.26 -1.25 -8.28
C ILE A 341 7.54 -0.55 -7.88
N GLY A 342 7.51 0.27 -6.86
CA GLY A 342 8.66 0.93 -6.29
C GLY A 342 8.29 1.80 -5.11
N GLY A 343 9.28 2.27 -4.40
CA GLY A 343 9.09 3.15 -3.25
C GLY A 343 10.39 3.76 -2.78
N GLY A 344 10.29 4.75 -1.92
CA GLY A 344 11.43 5.43 -1.36
C GLY A 344 11.04 6.39 -0.25
N SER A 345 12.03 7.10 0.25
CA SER A 345 11.84 8.10 1.28
C SER A 345 12.99 9.11 1.30
N VAL A 346 12.74 10.26 1.88
CA VAL A 346 13.80 11.18 2.30
C VAL A 346 14.42 10.62 3.58
N ARG A 347 15.75 10.53 3.63
CA ARG A 347 16.48 9.97 4.77
C ARG A 347 16.79 11.03 5.81
N ILE A 348 16.83 10.63 7.09
CA ILE A 348 17.21 11.51 8.20
C ILE A 348 18.65 11.98 7.99
N HIS A 349 18.88 13.28 8.12
CA HIS A 349 20.19 13.93 8.03
C HIS A 349 20.48 14.83 9.24
N GLN A 350 19.54 14.94 10.19
CA GLN A 350 19.65 15.70 11.42
C GLN A 350 19.84 14.75 12.60
N ALA A 351 20.93 14.92 13.35
CA ALA A 351 21.31 14.00 14.42
C ALA A 351 20.30 13.98 15.58
N ASP A 352 19.69 15.12 15.91
CA ASP A 352 18.68 15.24 16.95
C ASP A 352 17.38 14.47 16.59
N VAL A 353 16.97 14.47 15.32
CA VAL A 353 15.83 13.69 14.83
C VAL A 353 16.13 12.18 14.88
N GLN A 354 17.36 11.77 14.60
CA GLN A 354 17.75 10.35 14.66
C GLN A 354 17.80 9.82 16.09
N LEU A 355 18.09 10.67 17.07
CA LEU A 355 18.24 10.29 18.48
C LEU A 355 16.90 10.32 19.25
N SER A 356 15.90 11.03 18.76
CA SER A 356 14.55 11.05 19.33
C SER A 356 13.74 9.83 18.88
#